data_643cb8104def8de104df383c72c3d37f
#
_entry.id   643cb8104def8de104df383c72c3d37f
#
_cell.length_a   1.000
_cell.length_b   1.000
_cell.length_c   1.000
_cell.angle_alpha   90.00
_cell.angle_beta   90.00
_cell.angle_gamma   90.00
#
_symmetry.space_group_name_H-M   'P 1'
#
loop_
_entity.id
_entity.type
_entity.pdbx_description
1 polymer ?
#
loop_
_entity_poly.entity_id
_entity_poly.type
_entity_poly.pdbx_seq_one_letter_code
_entity_poly.pdbx_strand_id
1 'polypeptide(L)'
;IRDTEQSASLYDLTRRTQEEQNIPIVVIIDEEHMFASKLANKTEKVLKNINPKVELRISATPETKGDLDVKIPREAVVREGMIKQGVVLNPALNFTDPNGSLNQHLVSLALKKREELAEAYRKIGVHINPLLLIQLPNDKDKMDKDDESIKEEVMQYLDTIKNINVDNGKLAIWLSNEKENLDGIEKPDNLTEVLLFKQAI
;
A
#
# COMPACT_ATOMS: atom_id res chain seq x y z
N ILE A 1 -6.51 18.08 16.14
CA ILE A 1 -5.82 18.70 17.30
C ILE A 1 -6.93 19.36 18.09
N ARG A 2 -7.19 18.89 19.30
CA ARG A 2 -8.19 19.44 20.21
C ARG A 2 -7.47 20.18 21.34
N ASP A 3 -7.94 21.38 21.65
CA ASP A 3 -7.60 22.04 22.91
C ASP A 3 -8.33 21.29 24.02
N THR A 4 -7.60 20.72 24.94
CA THR A 4 -8.12 20.15 26.17
C THR A 4 -7.66 21.00 27.34
N GLU A 5 -8.55 21.33 28.25
CA GLU A 5 -8.26 22.21 29.41
C GLU A 5 -7.13 21.69 30.32
N GLN A 6 -6.68 20.45 30.15
CA GLN A 6 -5.69 19.81 31.04
C GLN A 6 -4.32 19.54 30.39
N SER A 7 -4.13 19.80 29.10
CA SER A 7 -2.82 19.67 28.42
C SER A 7 -2.58 20.83 27.47
N ALA A 8 -1.37 21.33 27.42
CA ALA A 8 -0.98 22.34 26.42
C ALA A 8 -1.28 21.77 25.01
N SER A 9 -2.12 22.47 24.24
CA SER A 9 -2.40 22.07 22.87
C SER A 9 -1.12 22.18 22.02
N LEU A 10 -1.07 21.48 20.90
CA LEU A 10 0.04 21.64 19.94
C LEU A 10 0.20 23.12 19.54
N TYR A 11 -0.89 23.86 19.41
CA TYR A 11 -0.85 25.29 19.09
C TYR A 11 -0.23 26.14 20.20
N ASP A 12 -0.53 25.87 21.47
CA ASP A 12 0.09 26.57 22.59
C ASP A 12 1.57 26.25 22.66
N LEU A 13 1.95 24.99 22.43
CA LEU A 13 3.35 24.60 22.39
C LEU A 13 4.10 25.32 21.27
N THR A 14 3.57 25.30 20.05
CA THR A 14 4.21 25.96 18.90
C THR A 14 4.28 27.48 19.08
N ARG A 15 3.23 28.10 19.63
CA ARG A 15 3.21 29.53 19.94
C ARG A 15 4.25 29.91 20.97
N ARG A 16 4.32 29.21 22.10
CA ARG A 16 5.35 29.47 23.14
C ARG A 16 6.76 29.29 22.62
N THR A 17 6.98 28.25 21.79
CA THR A 17 8.29 28.03 21.18
C THR A 17 8.72 29.20 20.30
N GLN A 18 7.79 29.76 19.53
CA GLN A 18 8.09 30.87 18.63
C GLN A 18 8.14 32.23 19.36
N GLU A 19 7.15 32.55 20.21
CA GLU A 19 6.97 33.86 20.80
C GLU A 19 7.83 34.05 22.07
N GLU A 20 7.89 33.03 22.95
CA GLU A 20 8.60 33.14 24.24
C GLU A 20 10.07 32.71 24.13
N GLN A 21 10.37 31.68 23.30
CA GLN A 21 11.70 31.14 23.16
C GLN A 21 12.44 31.65 21.91
N ASN A 22 11.73 32.36 21.03
CA ASN A 22 12.25 32.84 19.74
C ASN A 22 12.87 31.74 18.87
N ILE A 23 12.30 30.52 18.91
CA ILE A 23 12.75 29.38 18.13
C ILE A 23 11.82 29.23 16.93
N PRO A 24 12.33 29.32 15.67
CA PRO A 24 11.52 29.15 14.49
C PRO A 24 11.07 27.70 14.32
N ILE A 25 9.83 27.51 13.88
CA ILE A 25 9.28 26.18 13.55
C ILE A 25 9.40 25.93 12.07
N VAL A 26 9.87 24.74 11.72
CA VAL A 26 9.84 24.19 10.36
C VAL A 26 8.83 23.04 10.35
N VAL A 27 7.91 23.08 9.40
CA VAL A 27 6.95 22.00 9.18
C VAL A 27 7.35 21.23 7.93
N ILE A 28 7.43 19.90 8.04
CA ILE A 28 7.68 19.00 6.93
C ILE A 28 6.38 18.23 6.68
N ILE A 29 5.85 18.31 5.46
CA ILE A 29 4.62 17.65 5.01
C ILE A 29 5.01 16.63 3.97
N ASP A 30 4.90 15.35 4.32
CA ASP A 30 5.07 14.26 3.37
C ASP A 30 3.75 13.92 2.70
N GLU A 31 3.81 13.45 1.45
CA GLU A 31 2.64 13.15 0.62
C GLU A 31 1.65 14.34 0.51
N GLU A 32 2.18 15.50 0.17
CA GLU A 32 1.44 16.77 0.11
C GLU A 32 0.13 16.66 -0.72
N HIS A 33 0.13 15.89 -1.79
CA HIS A 33 -1.06 15.69 -2.63
C HIS A 33 -2.27 15.13 -1.86
N MET A 34 -2.07 14.42 -0.75
CA MET A 34 -3.17 13.94 0.08
C MET A 34 -3.88 15.06 0.83
N PHE A 35 -3.22 16.20 1.00
CA PHE A 35 -3.76 17.35 1.69
C PHE A 35 -4.41 18.37 0.76
N ALA A 36 -4.10 18.33 -0.54
CA ALA A 36 -4.64 19.24 -1.55
C ALA A 36 -6.12 18.95 -1.90
N SER A 37 -6.66 17.78 -1.53
CA SER A 37 -8.03 17.37 -1.81
C SER A 37 -9.06 17.95 -0.82
N LYS A 38 -10.18 17.27 -0.58
CA LYS A 38 -11.30 17.69 0.30
C LYS A 38 -10.92 18.12 1.74
N LEU A 39 -9.72 17.77 2.22
CA LEU A 39 -9.20 18.15 3.53
C LEU A 39 -8.37 19.46 3.52
N ALA A 40 -8.09 20.03 2.35
CA ALA A 40 -7.25 21.22 2.18
C ALA A 40 -7.60 22.36 3.14
N ASN A 41 -8.88 22.71 3.26
CA ASN A 41 -9.33 23.79 4.14
C ASN A 41 -9.01 23.56 5.63
N LYS A 42 -9.05 22.32 6.10
CA LYS A 42 -8.74 21.99 7.50
C LYS A 42 -7.24 22.00 7.74
N THR A 43 -6.47 21.46 6.82
CA THR A 43 -5.00 21.39 6.92
C THR A 43 -4.39 22.80 6.81
N GLU A 44 -4.82 23.59 5.84
CA GLU A 44 -4.38 24.98 5.72
C GLU A 44 -4.70 25.81 6.98
N LYS A 45 -5.84 25.57 7.60
CA LYS A 45 -6.18 26.21 8.89
C LYS A 45 -5.21 25.79 10.01
N VAL A 46 -4.82 24.51 10.06
CA VAL A 46 -3.83 24.00 11.02
C VAL A 46 -2.49 24.68 10.80
N LEU A 47 -2.01 24.73 9.55
CA LEU A 47 -0.73 25.37 9.21
C LEU A 47 -0.73 26.86 9.55
N LYS A 48 -1.81 27.58 9.24
CA LYS A 48 -1.97 28.99 9.62
C LYS A 48 -1.91 29.21 11.13
N ASN A 49 -2.49 28.30 11.91
CA ASN A 49 -2.47 28.39 13.37
C ASN A 49 -1.07 28.06 13.94
N ILE A 50 -0.31 27.16 13.32
CA ILE A 50 1.07 26.86 13.69
C ILE A 50 1.99 28.02 13.31
N ASN A 51 1.69 28.71 12.20
CA ASN A 51 2.48 29.81 11.64
C ASN A 51 3.98 29.47 11.51
N PRO A 52 4.33 28.41 10.78
CA PRO A 52 5.71 27.98 10.66
C PRO A 52 6.56 29.01 9.88
N LYS A 53 7.83 29.09 10.20
CA LYS A 53 8.80 29.93 9.47
C LYS A 53 9.09 29.39 8.08
N VAL A 54 9.08 28.05 7.94
CA VAL A 54 9.31 27.35 6.68
C VAL A 54 8.38 26.14 6.61
N GLU A 55 7.79 25.94 5.45
CA GLU A 55 7.07 24.72 5.10
C GLU A 55 7.83 23.98 4.00
N LEU A 56 8.22 22.72 4.26
CA LEU A 56 8.78 21.82 3.28
C LEU A 56 7.71 20.81 2.91
N ARG A 57 7.18 20.92 1.69
CA ARG A 57 6.16 20.01 1.14
C ARG A 57 6.82 19.03 0.20
N ILE A 58 6.64 17.73 0.45
CA ILE A 58 7.26 16.64 -0.32
C ILE A 58 6.14 15.81 -0.95
N SER A 59 6.23 15.58 -2.25
CA SER A 59 5.28 14.71 -2.97
C SER A 59 5.88 14.24 -4.30
N ALA A 60 5.51 13.04 -4.72
CA ALA A 60 5.77 12.58 -6.10
C ALA A 60 4.91 13.32 -7.13
N THR A 61 3.74 13.80 -6.72
CA THR A 61 2.74 14.52 -7.55
C THR A 61 2.27 15.76 -6.81
N PRO A 62 3.11 16.83 -6.70
CA PRO A 62 2.73 18.02 -5.96
C PRO A 62 1.59 18.75 -6.68
N GLU A 63 0.60 19.16 -5.90
CA GLU A 63 -0.56 19.92 -6.40
C GLU A 63 -0.45 21.41 -6.11
N THR A 64 0.35 21.80 -5.11
CA THR A 64 0.57 23.22 -4.77
C THR A 64 1.93 23.69 -5.27
N LYS A 65 2.02 24.98 -5.58
CA LYS A 65 3.29 25.65 -5.90
C LYS A 65 3.80 26.37 -4.66
N GLY A 66 5.10 26.22 -4.39
CA GLY A 66 5.80 26.95 -3.35
C GLY A 66 6.54 28.19 -3.88
N ASP A 67 7.16 28.94 -2.98
CA ASP A 67 8.08 30.03 -3.34
C ASP A 67 9.34 29.50 -4.02
N LEU A 68 9.72 28.26 -3.70
CA LEU A 68 10.81 27.51 -4.31
C LEU A 68 10.38 26.08 -4.57
N ASP A 69 10.40 25.67 -5.83
CA ASP A 69 10.13 24.30 -6.26
C ASP A 69 11.43 23.60 -6.66
N VAL A 70 11.73 22.47 -6.01
CA VAL A 70 12.84 21.61 -6.37
C VAL A 70 12.31 20.31 -6.92
N LYS A 71 12.58 20.03 -8.19
CA LYS A 71 12.20 18.78 -8.86
C LYS A 71 13.39 17.85 -9.01
N ILE A 72 13.30 16.69 -8.39
CA ILE A 72 14.29 15.62 -8.57
C ILE A 72 13.83 14.73 -9.73
N PRO A 73 14.59 14.62 -10.82
CA PRO A 73 14.20 13.81 -11.95
C PRO A 73 14.25 12.33 -11.60
N ARG A 74 13.27 11.55 -12.12
CA ARG A 74 13.14 10.11 -11.85
C ARG A 74 14.44 9.35 -12.16
N GLU A 75 15.13 9.74 -13.22
CA GLU A 75 16.37 9.10 -13.67
C GLU A 75 17.48 9.21 -12.61
N ALA A 76 17.54 10.33 -11.89
CA ALA A 76 18.48 10.49 -10.79
C ALA A 76 18.16 9.53 -9.65
N VAL A 77 16.88 9.43 -9.26
CA VAL A 77 16.43 8.55 -8.17
C VAL A 77 16.64 7.06 -8.53
N VAL A 78 16.39 6.68 -9.78
CA VAL A 78 16.68 5.31 -10.30
C VAL A 78 18.17 5.01 -10.26
N ARG A 79 19.03 5.95 -10.71
CA ARG A 79 20.48 5.78 -10.72
C ARG A 79 21.04 5.56 -9.32
N GLU A 80 20.49 6.23 -8.30
CA GLU A 80 20.87 6.04 -6.91
C GLU A 80 20.25 4.76 -6.27
N GLY A 81 19.50 3.96 -7.03
CA GLY A 81 18.89 2.72 -6.55
C GLY A 81 17.74 2.93 -5.54
N MET A 82 17.22 4.15 -5.41
CA MET A 82 16.17 4.48 -4.43
C MET A 82 14.78 4.01 -4.86
N ILE A 83 14.55 3.83 -6.16
CA ILE A 83 13.29 3.31 -6.71
C ILE A 83 13.56 2.26 -7.80
N LYS A 84 12.54 1.45 -8.09
CA LYS A 84 12.58 0.44 -9.15
C LYS A 84 12.84 1.08 -10.52
N GLN A 85 13.63 0.43 -11.34
CA GLN A 85 13.87 0.86 -12.72
C GLN A 85 12.60 0.81 -13.57
N GLY A 86 11.76 -0.20 -13.34
CA GLY A 86 10.52 -0.38 -14.06
C GLY A 86 9.57 -1.34 -13.36
N VAL A 87 8.38 -1.47 -13.94
CA VAL A 87 7.38 -2.48 -13.59
C VAL A 87 7.18 -3.34 -14.82
N VAL A 88 7.22 -4.65 -14.62
CA VAL A 88 6.95 -5.63 -15.69
C VAL A 88 5.52 -6.08 -15.53
N LEU A 89 4.69 -5.82 -16.54
CA LEU A 89 3.29 -6.23 -16.57
C LEU A 89 3.16 -7.50 -17.39
N ASN A 90 2.52 -8.52 -16.81
CA ASN A 90 2.18 -9.79 -17.45
C ASN A 90 3.32 -10.38 -18.31
N PRO A 91 4.52 -10.58 -17.75
CA PRO A 91 5.63 -11.14 -18.53
C PRO A 91 5.25 -12.55 -18.99
N ALA A 92 5.42 -12.82 -20.27
CA ALA A 92 5.16 -14.11 -20.88
C ALA A 92 3.68 -14.60 -20.77
N LEU A 93 2.71 -13.68 -20.78
CA LEU A 93 1.30 -14.04 -20.86
C LEU A 93 0.96 -14.60 -22.27
N ASN A 94 1.27 -15.86 -22.50
CA ASN A 94 0.87 -16.60 -23.69
C ASN A 94 -0.23 -17.59 -23.29
N PHE A 95 -1.47 -17.11 -23.21
CA PHE A 95 -2.62 -17.97 -22.93
C PHE A 95 -3.27 -18.39 -24.25
N THR A 96 -3.07 -19.65 -24.62
CA THR A 96 -3.55 -20.22 -25.89
C THR A 96 -4.55 -21.37 -25.71
N ASP A 97 -4.87 -21.72 -24.46
CA ASP A 97 -5.84 -22.78 -24.18
C ASP A 97 -7.28 -22.25 -24.29
N PRO A 98 -8.04 -22.61 -25.33
CA PRO A 98 -9.41 -22.14 -25.53
C PRO A 98 -10.40 -22.68 -24.48
N ASN A 99 -10.03 -23.74 -23.76
CA ASN A 99 -10.87 -24.39 -22.73
C ASN A 99 -10.35 -24.11 -21.31
N GLY A 100 -9.22 -23.42 -21.17
CA GLY A 100 -8.61 -23.09 -19.89
C GLY A 100 -9.15 -21.80 -19.31
N SER A 101 -8.96 -21.63 -18.01
CA SER A 101 -9.27 -20.38 -17.34
C SER A 101 -8.08 -19.43 -17.36
N LEU A 102 -8.30 -18.21 -17.82
CA LEU A 102 -7.31 -17.15 -17.78
C LEU A 102 -6.93 -16.81 -16.32
N ASN A 103 -7.89 -16.81 -15.39
CA ASN A 103 -7.65 -16.52 -13.98
C ASN A 103 -6.70 -17.55 -13.35
N GLN A 104 -6.97 -18.84 -13.56
CA GLN A 104 -6.10 -19.91 -13.08
C GLN A 104 -4.70 -19.84 -13.67
N HIS A 105 -4.59 -19.50 -14.95
CA HIS A 105 -3.30 -19.33 -15.62
C HIS A 105 -2.51 -18.18 -15.00
N LEU A 106 -3.13 -17.01 -14.79
CA LEU A 106 -2.52 -15.86 -14.15
C LEU A 106 -2.06 -16.17 -12.72
N VAL A 107 -2.89 -16.82 -11.92
CA VAL A 107 -2.56 -17.25 -10.56
C VAL A 107 -1.40 -18.23 -10.58
N SER A 108 -1.37 -19.18 -11.52
CA SER A 108 -0.26 -20.14 -11.66
C SER A 108 1.07 -19.44 -11.95
N LEU A 109 1.09 -18.47 -12.88
CA LEU A 109 2.30 -17.70 -13.20
C LEU A 109 2.76 -16.85 -12.01
N ALA A 110 1.83 -16.24 -11.28
CA ALA A 110 2.13 -15.44 -10.12
C ALA A 110 2.71 -16.27 -8.97
N LEU A 111 2.16 -17.46 -8.71
CA LEU A 111 2.69 -18.41 -7.74
C LEU A 111 4.09 -18.90 -8.12
N LYS A 112 4.34 -19.22 -9.39
CA LYS A 112 5.67 -19.55 -9.87
C LYS A 112 6.66 -18.41 -9.59
N LYS A 113 6.26 -17.18 -9.86
CA LYS A 113 7.12 -16.01 -9.58
C LYS A 113 7.40 -15.82 -8.10
N ARG A 114 6.40 -16.07 -7.24
CA ARG A 114 6.57 -16.09 -5.80
C ARG A 114 7.61 -17.12 -5.36
N GLU A 115 7.54 -18.34 -5.88
CA GLU A 115 8.51 -19.41 -5.57
C GLU A 115 9.94 -19.03 -5.99
N GLU A 116 10.11 -18.47 -7.19
CA GLU A 116 11.41 -17.96 -7.67
C GLU A 116 11.99 -16.90 -6.73
N LEU A 117 11.15 -15.99 -6.22
CA LEU A 117 11.55 -14.97 -5.25
C LEU A 117 11.93 -15.59 -3.90
N ALA A 118 11.14 -16.54 -3.39
CA ALA A 118 11.44 -17.25 -2.14
C ALA A 118 12.78 -17.99 -2.23
N GLU A 119 13.05 -18.62 -3.37
CA GLU A 119 14.34 -19.29 -3.60
C GLU A 119 15.50 -18.28 -3.69
N ALA A 120 15.29 -17.15 -4.37
CA ALA A 120 16.31 -16.10 -4.45
C ALA A 120 16.67 -15.54 -3.07
N TYR A 121 15.70 -15.30 -2.19
CA TYR A 121 15.94 -14.86 -0.82
C TYR A 121 16.70 -15.93 -0.02
N ARG A 122 16.33 -17.20 -0.13
CA ARG A 122 17.05 -18.30 0.55
C ARG A 122 18.51 -18.39 0.12
N LYS A 123 18.81 -18.18 -1.19
CA LYS A 123 20.19 -18.22 -1.71
C LYS A 123 21.09 -17.13 -1.12
N ILE A 124 20.53 -15.99 -0.72
CA ILE A 124 21.29 -14.90 -0.09
C ILE A 124 21.20 -14.93 1.45
N GLY A 125 20.67 -16.02 2.04
CA GLY A 125 20.58 -16.20 3.48
C GLY A 125 19.49 -15.35 4.16
N VAL A 126 18.54 -14.82 3.39
CA VAL A 126 17.43 -14.02 3.91
C VAL A 126 16.17 -14.89 4.02
N HIS A 127 15.58 -14.94 5.20
CA HIS A 127 14.37 -15.70 5.48
C HIS A 127 13.12 -14.79 5.32
N ILE A 128 12.71 -14.59 4.08
CA ILE A 128 11.47 -13.89 3.73
C ILE A 128 10.54 -14.88 3.05
N ASN A 129 9.28 -14.94 3.50
CA ASN A 129 8.20 -15.64 2.81
C ASN A 129 7.46 -14.63 1.93
N PRO A 130 7.70 -14.60 0.60
CA PRO A 130 7.03 -13.65 -0.28
C PRO A 130 5.52 -13.88 -0.28
N LEU A 131 4.75 -12.81 -0.19
CA LEU A 131 3.31 -12.82 -0.20
C LEU A 131 2.79 -12.47 -1.60
N LEU A 132 1.96 -13.36 -2.19
CA LEU A 132 1.22 -13.06 -3.40
C LEU A 132 -0.07 -12.31 -3.04
N LEU A 133 -0.26 -11.13 -3.62
CA LEU A 133 -1.47 -10.33 -3.47
C LEU A 133 -2.40 -10.59 -4.67
N ILE A 134 -3.60 -11.09 -4.42
CA ILE A 134 -4.65 -11.26 -5.42
C ILE A 134 -5.77 -10.28 -5.12
N GLN A 135 -5.89 -9.26 -5.94
CA GLN A 135 -6.97 -8.28 -5.82
C GLN A 135 -8.18 -8.73 -6.65
N LEU A 136 -9.29 -8.90 -5.97
CA LEU A 136 -10.58 -9.14 -6.63
C LEU A 136 -11.19 -7.81 -7.12
N PRO A 137 -12.05 -7.84 -8.16
CA PRO A 137 -12.78 -6.67 -8.61
C PRO A 137 -13.60 -6.03 -7.47
N ASN A 138 -13.77 -4.71 -7.54
CA ASN A 138 -14.61 -3.98 -6.58
C ASN A 138 -16.08 -4.12 -6.95
N ASP A 139 -16.93 -4.40 -5.95
CA ASP A 139 -18.37 -4.37 -6.13
C ASP A 139 -18.83 -2.92 -6.34
N LYS A 140 -19.23 -2.58 -7.53
CA LYS A 140 -20.09 -1.42 -7.75
C LYS A 140 -21.53 -1.88 -7.47
N ASP A 141 -21.99 -1.60 -6.24
CA ASP A 141 -23.40 -1.61 -5.81
C ASP A 141 -24.22 -2.91 -5.75
N LYS A 142 -23.72 -4.06 -6.13
CA LYS A 142 -24.19 -5.44 -5.81
C LYS A 142 -23.13 -6.39 -6.37
N MET A 143 -22.74 -7.39 -5.59
CA MET A 143 -21.93 -8.49 -6.13
C MET A 143 -22.60 -8.96 -7.42
N ASP A 144 -21.97 -8.67 -8.55
CA ASP A 144 -22.36 -9.27 -9.80
C ASP A 144 -22.07 -10.77 -9.66
N LYS A 145 -22.96 -11.63 -10.17
CA LYS A 145 -22.76 -13.09 -10.08
C LYS A 145 -21.42 -13.53 -10.67
N ASP A 146 -20.87 -12.72 -11.57
CA ASP A 146 -19.58 -12.96 -12.20
C ASP A 146 -18.40 -12.76 -11.24
N ASP A 147 -18.47 -11.81 -10.30
CA ASP A 147 -17.40 -11.55 -9.32
C ASP A 147 -17.33 -12.63 -8.22
N GLU A 148 -18.48 -13.14 -7.76
CA GLU A 148 -18.52 -14.29 -6.85
C GLU A 148 -17.93 -15.52 -7.51
N SER A 149 -18.27 -15.74 -8.77
CA SER A 149 -17.75 -16.83 -9.59
C SER A 149 -16.22 -16.77 -9.75
N ILE A 150 -15.63 -15.58 -9.91
CA ILE A 150 -14.16 -15.41 -9.99
C ILE A 150 -13.51 -15.75 -8.64
N LYS A 151 -14.07 -15.28 -7.53
CA LYS A 151 -13.58 -15.60 -6.18
C LYS A 151 -13.59 -17.11 -5.95
N GLU A 152 -14.73 -17.75 -6.20
CA GLU A 152 -14.89 -19.20 -6.03
C GLU A 152 -13.92 -19.98 -6.91
N GLU A 153 -13.77 -19.61 -8.17
CA GLU A 153 -12.83 -20.22 -9.09
C GLU A 153 -11.40 -20.15 -8.60
N VAL A 154 -10.94 -18.95 -8.17
CA VAL A 154 -9.58 -18.74 -7.67
C VAL A 154 -9.36 -19.52 -6.38
N MET A 155 -10.30 -19.47 -5.44
CA MET A 155 -10.20 -20.20 -4.17
C MET A 155 -10.16 -21.72 -4.40
N GLN A 156 -11.03 -22.25 -5.25
CA GLN A 156 -11.05 -23.66 -5.61
C GLN A 156 -9.74 -24.10 -6.26
N TYR A 157 -9.18 -23.29 -7.17
CA TYR A 157 -7.89 -23.57 -7.80
C TYR A 157 -6.74 -23.57 -6.79
N LEU A 158 -6.70 -22.58 -5.91
CA LEU A 158 -5.69 -22.51 -4.84
C LEU A 158 -5.77 -23.72 -3.91
N ASP A 159 -6.95 -24.10 -3.50
CA ASP A 159 -7.16 -25.24 -2.59
C ASP A 159 -6.83 -26.57 -3.27
N THR A 160 -7.53 -26.91 -4.37
CA THR A 160 -7.48 -28.25 -4.95
C THR A 160 -6.19 -28.54 -5.72
N ILE A 161 -5.62 -27.55 -6.40
CA ILE A 161 -4.45 -27.74 -7.27
C ILE A 161 -3.15 -27.33 -6.60
N LYS A 162 -3.18 -26.32 -5.71
CA LYS A 162 -1.99 -25.77 -5.08
C LYS A 162 -1.87 -26.10 -3.59
N ASN A 163 -2.91 -26.70 -3.01
CA ASN A 163 -2.98 -26.95 -1.56
C ASN A 163 -2.68 -25.68 -0.73
N ILE A 164 -3.28 -24.56 -1.16
CA ILE A 164 -3.21 -23.27 -0.50
C ILE A 164 -4.62 -22.91 -0.07
N ASN A 165 -4.91 -23.02 1.21
CA ASN A 165 -6.21 -22.76 1.80
C ASN A 165 -6.10 -22.11 3.17
N VAL A 166 -7.23 -21.72 3.75
CA VAL A 166 -7.32 -21.07 5.07
C VAL A 166 -6.88 -22.05 6.18
N ASP A 167 -7.31 -23.31 6.09
CA ASP A 167 -7.11 -24.32 7.13
C ASP A 167 -5.63 -24.63 7.34
N ASN A 168 -4.82 -24.65 6.27
CA ASN A 168 -3.39 -24.88 6.37
C ASN A 168 -2.55 -23.61 6.61
N GLY A 169 -3.20 -22.47 6.79
CA GLY A 169 -2.56 -21.19 7.09
C GLY A 169 -1.88 -20.50 5.92
N LYS A 170 -1.95 -21.08 4.71
CA LYS A 170 -1.28 -20.53 3.53
C LYS A 170 -2.08 -19.45 2.79
N LEU A 171 -3.41 -19.42 2.99
CA LEU A 171 -4.30 -18.41 2.44
C LEU A 171 -4.80 -17.48 3.54
N ALA A 172 -4.66 -16.19 3.33
CA ALA A 172 -5.33 -15.16 4.10
C ALA A 172 -6.39 -14.46 3.24
N ILE A 173 -7.47 -14.03 3.87
CA ILE A 173 -8.59 -13.36 3.20
C ILE A 173 -8.87 -12.02 3.90
N TRP A 174 -8.96 -10.96 3.12
CA TRP A 174 -9.33 -9.63 3.57
C TRP A 174 -10.41 -9.03 2.66
N LEU A 175 -11.63 -9.38 2.93
CA LEU A 175 -12.81 -8.86 2.25
C LEU A 175 -13.68 -8.08 3.25
N SER A 176 -14.67 -7.34 2.75
CA SER A 176 -15.55 -6.53 3.60
C SER A 176 -16.24 -7.32 4.71
N ASN A 177 -16.70 -8.52 4.37
CA ASN A 177 -17.49 -9.39 5.26
C ASN A 177 -16.76 -10.68 5.68
N GLU A 178 -15.49 -10.85 5.28
CA GLU A 178 -14.73 -12.06 5.52
C GLU A 178 -13.26 -11.70 5.79
N LYS A 179 -12.77 -12.10 6.96
CA LYS A 179 -11.39 -11.85 7.38
C LYS A 179 -10.83 -13.10 8.03
N GLU A 180 -9.87 -13.73 7.35
CA GLU A 180 -9.28 -14.99 7.76
C GLU A 180 -7.75 -14.91 7.74
N ASN A 181 -7.09 -15.47 8.73
CA ASN A 181 -5.63 -15.61 8.86
C ASN A 181 -4.82 -14.29 8.76
N LEU A 182 -5.41 -13.12 8.97
CA LEU A 182 -4.70 -11.85 8.84
C LEU A 182 -3.62 -11.69 9.91
N ASP A 183 -3.86 -12.13 11.13
CA ASP A 183 -2.92 -12.03 12.26
C ASP A 183 -1.63 -12.84 12.01
N GLY A 184 -1.68 -13.79 11.08
CA GLY A 184 -0.53 -14.61 10.71
C GLY A 184 0.48 -13.91 9.83
N ILE A 185 0.04 -12.94 9.03
CA ILE A 185 0.86 -12.31 7.97
C ILE A 185 2.06 -11.55 8.54
N GLU A 186 1.89 -10.88 9.68
CA GLU A 186 2.91 -10.04 10.31
C GLU A 186 3.92 -10.84 11.15
N LYS A 187 3.70 -12.12 11.34
CA LYS A 187 4.61 -12.96 12.15
C LYS A 187 5.87 -13.31 11.36
N PRO A 188 7.05 -13.36 12.02
CA PRO A 188 8.30 -13.71 11.35
C PRO A 188 8.31 -15.12 10.73
N ASP A 189 7.53 -16.03 11.29
CA ASP A 189 7.37 -17.43 10.89
C ASP A 189 6.07 -17.71 10.13
N ASN A 190 5.48 -16.66 9.50
CA ASN A 190 4.22 -16.82 8.80
C ASN A 190 4.30 -17.84 7.67
N LEU A 191 3.25 -18.64 7.53
CA LEU A 191 3.07 -19.61 6.46
C LEU A 191 2.27 -19.05 5.28
N THR A 192 1.73 -17.85 5.40
CA THR A 192 0.82 -17.26 4.41
C THR A 192 1.56 -17.02 3.09
N GLU A 193 1.07 -17.63 2.05
CA GLU A 193 1.60 -17.54 0.69
C GLU A 193 0.79 -16.59 -0.18
N VAL A 194 -0.52 -16.50 0.07
CA VAL A 194 -1.47 -15.72 -0.72
C VAL A 194 -2.36 -14.88 0.20
N LEU A 195 -2.56 -13.62 -0.15
CA LEU A 195 -3.60 -12.75 0.41
C LEU A 195 -4.61 -12.42 -0.69
N LEU A 196 -5.84 -12.86 -0.51
CA LEU A 196 -6.98 -12.51 -1.34
C LEU A 196 -7.67 -11.28 -0.73
N PHE A 197 -7.80 -10.19 -1.50
CA PHE A 197 -8.36 -8.96 -0.96
C PHE A 197 -9.20 -8.20 -1.99
N LYS A 198 -10.06 -7.32 -1.51
CA LYS A 198 -10.70 -6.26 -2.30
C LYS A 198 -10.14 -4.92 -1.87
N GLN A 199 -10.05 -3.97 -2.80
CA GLN A 199 -9.64 -2.62 -2.46
C GLN A 199 -10.65 -2.05 -1.47
N ALA A 200 -10.19 -1.66 -0.28
CA ALA A 200 -10.99 -0.85 0.62
C ALA A 200 -11.15 0.54 -0.02
N ILE A 201 -12.38 0.95 -0.24
CA ILE A 201 -12.74 2.31 -0.68
C ILE A 201 -12.77 3.23 0.54
#